data_a5ed41b3dcfe8afc33802a9a527c5079
#
_entry.id   a5ed41b3dcfe8afc33802a9a527c5079
#
_cell.length_a   1.000
_cell.length_b   1.000
_cell.length_c   1.000
_cell.angle_alpha   90.00
_cell.angle_beta   90.00
_cell.angle_gamma   90.00
#
_symmetry.space_group_name_H-M   'P 1'
#
loop_
_entity.id
_entity.type
_entity.pdbx_description
1 polymer ?
#
loop_
_entity_poly.entity_id
_entity_poly.type
_entity_poly.pdbx_seq_one_letter_code
_entity_poly.pdbx_strand_id
1 'polypeptide(L)'
;MPLQRIVSIAFYRAVALLPIVALAASVSQHEFADATRLIPNTEHGAALFQTCAKCHGSDGGGSRAIGTPEIAGQHFRVLVKQLVDYQHDKRYDIRMEQIAKQHDLKGAQAIADVATYVSKLEWKASGGIGDGELVGHGQAVYLQSCRSCHGPQGEGDAAAFVPRVAGQHYGYVLREMHDAVEGRRPNFSIKHIRLLQRLDHDDFVGIADFLSRMDPSQDRSQVGAAR
;
A
#
# COMPACT_ATOMS: atom_id res chain seq x y z
N MET A 1 -41.11 18.51 -33.25
CA MET A 1 -40.80 18.92 -31.87
C MET A 1 -40.63 17.68 -30.99
N PRO A 2 -39.45 17.01 -30.95
CA PRO A 2 -39.16 16.11 -29.83
C PRO A 2 -37.73 16.23 -29.23
N LEU A 3 -36.97 17.29 -29.54
CA LEU A 3 -35.57 17.40 -29.05
C LEU A 3 -35.39 18.02 -27.67
N GLN A 4 -36.43 18.66 -27.09
CA GLN A 4 -36.30 19.34 -25.78
C GLN A 4 -36.45 18.40 -24.56
N ARG A 5 -36.99 17.19 -24.72
CA ARG A 5 -37.18 16.26 -23.55
C ARG A 5 -35.98 15.40 -23.23
N ILE A 6 -35.04 15.20 -24.16
CA ILE A 6 -33.90 14.29 -23.93
C ILE A 6 -32.77 14.99 -23.14
N VAL A 7 -32.61 16.30 -23.32
CA VAL A 7 -31.55 17.06 -22.64
C VAL A 7 -31.82 17.21 -21.12
N SER A 8 -33.10 17.32 -20.73
CA SER A 8 -33.45 17.47 -19.29
C SER A 8 -33.19 16.22 -18.45
N ILE A 9 -33.33 15.02 -19.02
CA ILE A 9 -33.14 13.76 -18.27
C ILE A 9 -31.65 13.46 -18.04
N ALA A 10 -30.79 13.78 -19.00
CA ALA A 10 -29.34 13.60 -18.87
C ALA A 10 -28.73 14.55 -17.82
N PHE A 11 -29.21 15.79 -17.74
CA PHE A 11 -28.74 16.78 -16.77
C PHE A 11 -29.14 16.43 -15.33
N TYR A 12 -30.33 15.89 -15.10
CA TYR A 12 -30.79 15.48 -13.77
C TYR A 12 -30.02 14.26 -13.22
N ARG A 13 -29.58 13.32 -14.06
CA ARG A 13 -28.79 12.17 -13.64
C ARG A 13 -27.34 12.54 -13.27
N ALA A 14 -26.74 13.50 -13.94
CA ALA A 14 -25.40 13.96 -13.63
C ALA A 14 -25.30 14.74 -12.32
N VAL A 15 -26.33 15.54 -11.99
CA VAL A 15 -26.38 16.35 -10.75
C VAL A 15 -26.62 15.49 -9.51
N ALA A 16 -27.32 14.34 -9.61
CA ALA A 16 -27.62 13.48 -8.45
C ALA A 16 -26.43 12.60 -8.01
N LEU A 17 -25.45 12.33 -8.88
CA LEU A 17 -24.28 11.49 -8.54
C LEU A 17 -23.13 12.28 -7.90
N LEU A 18 -22.97 13.55 -8.21
CA LEU A 18 -21.91 14.40 -7.68
C LEU A 18 -21.88 14.52 -6.14
N PRO A 19 -23.02 14.70 -5.43
CA PRO A 19 -22.99 14.81 -3.97
C PRO A 19 -22.66 13.50 -3.25
N ILE A 20 -22.98 12.34 -3.83
CA ILE A 20 -22.72 11.03 -3.21
C ILE A 20 -21.22 10.72 -3.25
N VAL A 21 -20.55 10.98 -4.36
CA VAL A 21 -19.10 10.76 -4.50
C VAL A 21 -18.31 11.72 -3.60
N ALA A 22 -18.73 12.98 -3.50
CA ALA A 22 -18.12 13.97 -2.62
C ALA A 22 -18.27 13.59 -1.14
N LEU A 23 -19.44 13.05 -0.75
CA LEU A 23 -19.71 12.62 0.62
C LEU A 23 -18.85 11.41 1.01
N ALA A 24 -18.74 10.41 0.15
CA ALA A 24 -17.91 9.23 0.39
C ALA A 24 -16.41 9.59 0.48
N ALA A 25 -15.93 10.53 -0.33
CA ALA A 25 -14.57 11.03 -0.26
C ALA A 25 -14.30 11.75 1.08
N SER A 26 -15.28 12.51 1.59
CA SER A 26 -15.15 13.20 2.89
C SER A 26 -15.13 12.22 4.07
N VAL A 27 -15.97 11.18 4.08
CA VAL A 27 -16.03 10.18 5.15
C VAL A 27 -14.68 9.49 5.34
N SER A 28 -14.07 8.99 4.27
CA SER A 28 -12.77 8.33 4.38
C SER A 28 -11.63 9.27 4.79
N GLN A 29 -11.69 10.55 4.40
CA GLN A 29 -10.71 11.54 4.84
C GLN A 29 -10.87 11.86 6.34
N HIS A 30 -12.10 11.94 6.83
CA HIS A 30 -12.37 12.14 8.27
C HIS A 30 -11.88 10.94 9.08
N GLU A 31 -12.22 9.71 8.68
CA GLU A 31 -11.78 8.50 9.38
C GLU A 31 -10.26 8.38 9.43
N PHE A 32 -9.58 8.66 8.31
CA PHE A 32 -8.12 8.71 8.28
C PHE A 32 -7.57 9.78 9.24
N ALA A 33 -8.14 11.00 9.22
CA ALA A 33 -7.70 12.09 10.09
C ALA A 33 -7.91 11.76 11.57
N ASP A 34 -9.03 11.15 11.90
CA ASP A 34 -9.34 10.73 13.26
C ASP A 34 -8.41 9.63 13.73
N ALA A 35 -8.24 8.56 12.95
CA ALA A 35 -7.34 7.45 13.27
C ALA A 35 -5.89 7.91 13.51
N THR A 36 -5.43 8.94 12.79
CA THR A 36 -4.07 9.46 12.94
C THR A 36 -3.88 10.41 14.13
N ARG A 37 -4.97 10.83 14.79
CA ARG A 37 -4.92 11.74 15.96
C ARG A 37 -5.25 11.05 17.29
N LEU A 38 -5.91 9.91 17.24
CA LEU A 38 -6.28 9.16 18.44
C LEU A 38 -5.06 8.61 19.16
N ILE A 39 -5.17 8.46 20.47
CA ILE A 39 -4.18 7.74 21.28
C ILE A 39 -4.44 6.24 21.11
N PRO A 40 -3.51 5.49 20.52
CA PRO A 40 -3.74 4.08 20.22
C PRO A 40 -3.58 3.21 21.45
N ASN A 41 -4.40 2.16 21.55
CA ASN A 41 -4.25 1.07 22.49
C ASN A 41 -3.53 -0.11 21.80
N THR A 42 -2.26 -0.31 22.09
CA THR A 42 -1.45 -1.35 21.44
C THR A 42 -1.88 -2.76 21.85
N GLU A 43 -2.41 -2.96 23.07
CA GLU A 43 -2.91 -4.26 23.54
C GLU A 43 -4.18 -4.65 22.79
N HIS A 44 -5.12 -3.72 22.63
CA HIS A 44 -6.29 -3.91 21.76
C HIS A 44 -5.87 -4.17 20.32
N GLY A 45 -4.87 -3.43 19.81
CA GLY A 45 -4.29 -3.66 18.48
C GLY A 45 -3.72 -5.07 18.30
N ALA A 46 -3.06 -5.63 19.33
CA ALA A 46 -2.58 -7.00 19.31
C ALA A 46 -3.72 -8.03 19.25
N ALA A 47 -4.82 -7.79 19.96
CA ALA A 47 -6.01 -8.64 19.91
C ALA A 47 -6.66 -8.60 18.50
N LEU A 48 -6.83 -7.42 17.92
CA LEU A 48 -7.35 -7.26 16.55
C LEU A 48 -6.48 -7.92 15.50
N PHE A 49 -5.15 -7.86 15.69
CA PHE A 49 -4.18 -8.44 14.75
C PHE A 49 -4.31 -9.96 14.61
N GLN A 50 -4.90 -10.68 15.56
CA GLN A 50 -5.10 -12.13 15.46
C GLN A 50 -5.89 -12.53 14.20
N THR A 51 -6.81 -11.69 13.75
CA THR A 51 -7.53 -11.90 12.48
C THR A 51 -6.61 -11.71 11.27
N CYS A 52 -5.73 -10.72 11.32
CA CYS A 52 -4.76 -10.43 10.25
C CYS A 52 -3.67 -11.50 10.17
N ALA A 53 -3.26 -12.03 11.33
CA ALA A 53 -2.20 -13.03 11.45
C ALA A 53 -2.50 -14.34 10.71
N LYS A 54 -3.78 -14.67 10.47
CA LYS A 54 -4.19 -15.85 9.68
C LYS A 54 -3.62 -15.86 8.26
N CYS A 55 -3.39 -14.68 7.69
CA CYS A 55 -2.83 -14.52 6.36
C CYS A 55 -1.44 -13.87 6.39
N HIS A 56 -1.25 -12.86 7.28
CA HIS A 56 0.01 -12.11 7.36
C HIS A 56 1.06 -12.74 8.28
N GLY A 57 0.76 -13.89 8.92
CA GLY A 57 1.65 -14.50 9.91
C GLY A 57 1.60 -13.79 11.27
N SER A 58 1.93 -14.50 12.34
CA SER A 58 1.93 -13.93 13.70
C SER A 58 2.97 -12.82 13.91
N ASP A 59 4.00 -12.80 13.08
CA ASP A 59 5.05 -11.79 13.03
C ASP A 59 4.80 -10.68 11.98
N GLY A 60 3.73 -10.78 11.18
CA GLY A 60 3.43 -9.82 10.12
C GLY A 60 4.28 -9.98 8.86
N GLY A 61 5.07 -11.06 8.76
CA GLY A 61 5.99 -11.31 7.64
C GLY A 61 5.30 -11.71 6.33
N GLY A 62 3.99 -11.97 6.35
CA GLY A 62 3.23 -12.34 5.15
C GLY A 62 3.42 -13.78 4.72
N SER A 63 3.03 -14.07 3.47
CA SER A 63 3.18 -15.40 2.86
C SER A 63 3.39 -15.29 1.36
N ARG A 64 4.56 -15.72 0.90
CA ARG A 64 4.87 -15.82 -0.53
C ARG A 64 3.94 -16.77 -1.26
N ALA A 65 3.60 -17.89 -0.63
CA ALA A 65 2.81 -18.96 -1.25
C ALA A 65 1.41 -18.51 -1.68
N ILE A 66 0.80 -17.60 -0.89
CA ILE A 66 -0.54 -17.07 -1.17
C ILE A 66 -0.52 -15.59 -1.58
N GLY A 67 0.67 -15.04 -1.84
CA GLY A 67 0.85 -13.65 -2.29
C GLY A 67 0.44 -12.59 -1.27
N THR A 68 0.51 -12.92 0.04
CA THR A 68 0.20 -11.98 1.12
C THR A 68 1.46 -11.19 1.48
N PRO A 69 1.41 -9.85 1.51
CA PRO A 69 2.58 -9.02 1.79
C PRO A 69 3.06 -9.08 3.23
N GLU A 70 4.32 -8.80 3.42
CA GLU A 70 4.86 -8.39 4.70
C GLU A 70 4.31 -7.01 5.08
N ILE A 71 3.83 -6.89 6.32
CA ILE A 71 3.29 -5.65 6.87
C ILE A 71 3.98 -5.23 8.16
N ALA A 72 4.81 -6.10 8.75
CA ALA A 72 5.58 -5.81 9.95
C ALA A 72 6.44 -4.56 9.77
N GLY A 73 6.49 -3.68 10.77
CA GLY A 73 7.31 -2.47 10.76
C GLY A 73 6.99 -1.47 9.64
N GLN A 74 5.87 -1.62 8.94
CA GLN A 74 5.42 -0.62 7.99
C GLN A 74 5.00 0.66 8.73
N HIS A 75 5.14 1.82 8.10
CA HIS A 75 4.78 3.10 8.68
C HIS A 75 3.31 3.15 9.12
N PHE A 76 3.07 3.58 10.36
CA PHE A 76 1.73 3.71 10.94
C PHE A 76 0.73 4.41 10.02
N ARG A 77 1.10 5.59 9.49
CA ARG A 77 0.21 6.38 8.61
C ARG A 77 -0.08 5.68 7.28
N VAL A 78 0.86 4.90 6.77
CA VAL A 78 0.65 4.09 5.57
C VAL A 78 -0.34 2.96 5.88
N LEU A 79 -0.18 2.26 7.00
CA LEU A 79 -1.10 1.19 7.42
C LEU A 79 -2.52 1.73 7.61
N VAL A 80 -2.69 2.85 8.34
CA VAL A 80 -3.99 3.52 8.50
C VAL A 80 -4.60 3.83 7.15
N LYS A 81 -3.82 4.46 6.25
CA LYS A 81 -4.32 4.80 4.91
C LYS A 81 -4.79 3.59 4.14
N GLN A 82 -4.02 2.49 4.14
CA GLN A 82 -4.37 1.28 3.40
C GLN A 82 -5.66 0.63 3.96
N LEU A 83 -5.82 0.55 5.28
CA LEU A 83 -7.04 -0.01 5.89
C LEU A 83 -8.28 0.84 5.55
N VAL A 84 -8.17 2.16 5.68
CA VAL A 84 -9.25 3.09 5.29
C VAL A 84 -9.57 2.97 3.79
N ASP A 85 -8.55 2.88 2.93
CA ASP A 85 -8.75 2.75 1.49
C ASP A 85 -9.50 1.45 1.12
N TYR A 86 -9.23 0.33 1.82
CA TYR A 86 -9.98 -0.92 1.64
C TYR A 86 -11.42 -0.82 2.16
N GLN A 87 -11.64 -0.16 3.30
CA GLN A 87 -13.00 0.03 3.85
C GLN A 87 -13.90 0.85 2.94
N HIS A 88 -13.32 1.82 2.23
CA HIS A 88 -14.04 2.77 1.39
C HIS A 88 -13.87 2.53 -0.12
N ASP A 89 -13.55 1.30 -0.51
CA ASP A 89 -13.44 0.87 -1.92
C ASP A 89 -12.50 1.76 -2.77
N LYS A 90 -11.43 2.28 -2.14
CA LYS A 90 -10.36 3.06 -2.80
C LYS A 90 -9.14 2.21 -3.14
N ARG A 91 -9.08 0.99 -2.65
CA ARG A 91 -8.09 -0.02 -2.96
C ARG A 91 -8.78 -1.36 -3.10
N TYR A 92 -8.44 -2.11 -4.16
CA TYR A 92 -9.09 -3.38 -4.48
C TYR A 92 -8.20 -4.58 -4.14
N ASP A 93 -8.65 -5.43 -3.26
CA ASP A 93 -8.28 -6.81 -3.00
C ASP A 93 -9.42 -7.41 -2.19
N ILE A 94 -10.16 -8.34 -2.79
CA ILE A 94 -11.38 -8.89 -2.19
C ILE A 94 -11.18 -9.47 -0.79
N ARG A 95 -10.00 -10.06 -0.51
CA ARG A 95 -9.67 -10.62 0.80
C ARG A 95 -9.50 -9.52 1.84
N MET A 96 -8.72 -8.47 1.47
CA MET A 96 -8.48 -7.34 2.37
C MET A 96 -9.72 -6.47 2.57
N GLU A 97 -10.55 -6.28 1.53
CA GLU A 97 -11.82 -5.56 1.66
C GLU A 97 -12.77 -6.27 2.64
N GLN A 98 -12.88 -7.60 2.55
CA GLN A 98 -13.68 -8.38 3.47
C GLN A 98 -13.19 -8.25 4.91
N ILE A 99 -11.89 -8.29 5.14
CA ILE A 99 -11.30 -8.15 6.48
C ILE A 99 -11.44 -6.71 6.99
N ALA A 100 -11.12 -5.70 6.17
CA ALA A 100 -11.18 -4.31 6.57
C ALA A 100 -12.60 -3.83 6.90
N LYS A 101 -13.63 -4.44 6.27
CA LYS A 101 -15.05 -4.12 6.52
C LYS A 101 -15.68 -4.93 7.66
N GLN A 102 -14.92 -5.81 8.35
CA GLN A 102 -15.42 -6.55 9.52
C GLN A 102 -15.77 -5.60 10.68
N HIS A 103 -16.74 -6.05 11.50
CA HIS A 103 -17.23 -5.26 12.62
C HIS A 103 -16.13 -4.79 13.57
N ASP A 104 -15.17 -5.66 13.89
CA ASP A 104 -14.11 -5.38 14.87
C ASP A 104 -13.07 -4.35 14.39
N LEU A 105 -12.98 -4.11 13.07
CA LEU A 105 -12.11 -3.10 12.47
C LEU A 105 -12.85 -1.80 12.11
N LYS A 106 -14.13 -1.69 12.47
CA LYS A 106 -14.89 -0.46 12.21
C LYS A 106 -14.48 0.66 13.15
N GLY A 107 -14.28 1.83 12.54
CA GLY A 107 -14.00 3.07 13.22
C GLY A 107 -12.51 3.35 13.44
N ALA A 108 -12.24 4.63 13.57
CA ALA A 108 -10.88 5.18 13.60
C ALA A 108 -10.01 4.62 14.75
N GLN A 109 -10.61 4.27 15.91
CA GLN A 109 -9.86 3.74 17.05
C GLN A 109 -9.29 2.35 16.75
N ALA A 110 -10.10 1.42 16.22
CA ALA A 110 -9.64 0.07 15.90
C ALA A 110 -8.53 0.10 14.84
N ILE A 111 -8.67 0.95 13.84
CA ILE A 111 -7.65 1.18 12.81
C ILE A 111 -6.36 1.72 13.43
N ALA A 112 -6.44 2.72 14.31
CA ALA A 112 -5.30 3.29 15.00
C ALA A 112 -4.55 2.25 15.85
N ASP A 113 -5.31 1.43 16.58
CA ASP A 113 -4.78 0.42 17.49
C ASP A 113 -4.02 -0.66 16.72
N VAL A 114 -4.66 -1.28 15.73
CA VAL A 114 -4.01 -2.35 14.93
C VAL A 114 -2.86 -1.82 14.09
N ALA A 115 -2.98 -0.65 13.48
CA ALA A 115 -1.90 -0.05 12.71
C ALA A 115 -0.69 0.27 13.59
N THR A 116 -0.93 0.74 14.82
CA THR A 116 0.16 0.98 15.79
C THR A 116 0.84 -0.32 16.21
N TYR A 117 0.07 -1.38 16.48
CA TYR A 117 0.64 -2.68 16.82
C TYR A 117 1.53 -3.20 15.67
N VAL A 118 1.00 -3.23 14.44
CA VAL A 118 1.72 -3.72 13.25
C VAL A 118 2.98 -2.90 12.95
N SER A 119 2.91 -1.58 13.13
CA SER A 119 4.08 -0.70 12.91
C SER A 119 5.24 -0.95 13.87
N LYS A 120 4.97 -1.59 15.03
CA LYS A 120 5.97 -1.95 16.04
C LYS A 120 6.48 -3.38 15.90
N LEU A 121 5.86 -4.21 15.05
CA LEU A 121 6.38 -5.54 14.77
C LEU A 121 7.75 -5.42 14.12
N GLU A 122 8.64 -6.34 14.49
CA GLU A 122 9.97 -6.39 13.89
C GLU A 122 9.86 -6.80 12.42
N TRP A 123 10.36 -5.93 11.55
CA TRP A 123 10.50 -6.24 10.14
C TRP A 123 11.59 -7.31 9.95
N LYS A 124 11.26 -8.33 9.16
CA LYS A 124 12.20 -9.41 8.83
C LYS A 124 12.14 -9.62 7.32
N ALA A 125 13.29 -9.54 6.64
CA ALA A 125 13.37 -9.92 5.24
C ALA A 125 12.85 -11.35 5.08
N SER A 126 11.63 -11.52 4.61
CA SER A 126 10.92 -12.81 4.63
C SER A 126 11.29 -13.73 3.45
N GLY A 127 12.29 -13.34 2.65
CA GLY A 127 12.90 -14.18 1.63
C GLY A 127 12.05 -14.49 0.38
N GLY A 128 11.02 -13.70 0.13
CA GLY A 128 10.21 -13.81 -1.09
C GLY A 128 10.89 -13.19 -2.30
N ILE A 129 12.10 -13.64 -2.68
CA ILE A 129 12.94 -13.08 -3.73
C ILE A 129 12.65 -13.66 -5.12
N GLY A 130 13.03 -12.93 -6.20
CA GLY A 130 13.01 -13.40 -7.59
C GLY A 130 14.22 -14.27 -7.95
N ASP A 131 14.41 -14.54 -9.26
CA ASP A 131 15.49 -15.41 -9.77
C ASP A 131 16.88 -14.76 -9.79
N GLY A 132 16.95 -13.44 -9.74
CA GLY A 132 18.20 -12.67 -9.73
C GLY A 132 18.68 -12.20 -11.09
N GLU A 133 18.06 -12.59 -12.19
CA GLU A 133 18.54 -12.30 -13.53
C GLU A 133 18.55 -10.79 -13.84
N LEU A 134 17.54 -10.05 -13.40
CA LEU A 134 17.38 -8.62 -13.66
C LEU A 134 17.67 -7.71 -12.45
N VAL A 135 18.25 -8.22 -11.36
CA VAL A 135 18.51 -7.44 -10.13
C VAL A 135 19.33 -6.18 -10.40
N GLY A 136 20.43 -6.30 -11.18
CA GLY A 136 21.29 -5.15 -11.49
C GLY A 136 20.57 -4.09 -12.33
N HIS A 137 19.72 -4.51 -13.27
CA HIS A 137 18.88 -3.63 -14.05
C HIS A 137 17.86 -2.93 -13.13
N GLY A 138 17.15 -3.70 -12.30
CA GLY A 138 16.18 -3.17 -11.34
C GLY A 138 16.79 -2.18 -10.35
N GLN A 139 18.03 -2.43 -9.89
CA GLN A 139 18.76 -1.48 -9.06
C GLN A 139 18.98 -0.15 -9.79
N ALA A 140 19.41 -0.19 -11.05
CA ALA A 140 19.63 1.03 -11.83
C ALA A 140 18.33 1.84 -12.00
N VAL A 141 17.23 1.19 -12.36
CA VAL A 141 15.92 1.82 -12.51
C VAL A 141 15.42 2.38 -11.18
N TYR A 142 15.56 1.62 -10.09
CA TYR A 142 15.19 2.08 -8.75
C TYR A 142 15.94 3.36 -8.35
N LEU A 143 17.25 3.37 -8.49
CA LEU A 143 18.09 4.51 -8.16
C LEU A 143 17.77 5.75 -8.99
N GLN A 144 17.38 5.56 -10.25
CA GLN A 144 17.01 6.64 -11.15
C GLN A 144 15.61 7.20 -10.87
N SER A 145 14.62 6.33 -10.62
CA SER A 145 13.21 6.68 -10.71
C SER A 145 12.43 6.58 -9.40
N CYS A 146 12.86 5.75 -8.43
CA CYS A 146 12.08 5.41 -7.25
C CYS A 146 12.65 5.99 -5.96
N ARG A 147 13.99 6.01 -5.83
CA ARG A 147 14.68 6.37 -4.59
C ARG A 147 14.37 7.77 -4.06
N SER A 148 14.00 8.69 -4.94
CA SER A 148 13.70 10.08 -4.54
C SER A 148 12.50 10.19 -3.58
N CYS A 149 11.58 9.21 -3.63
CA CYS A 149 10.43 9.11 -2.75
C CYS A 149 10.60 7.98 -1.73
N HIS A 150 11.02 6.78 -2.20
CA HIS A 150 11.12 5.60 -1.35
C HIS A 150 12.40 5.51 -0.51
N GLY A 151 13.32 6.47 -0.69
CA GLY A 151 14.61 6.47 0.00
C GLY A 151 15.67 5.57 -0.67
N PRO A 152 16.95 5.76 -0.36
CA PRO A 152 18.03 4.97 -0.95
C PRO A 152 18.02 3.50 -0.50
N GLN A 153 17.38 3.18 0.61
CA GLN A 153 17.26 1.84 1.19
C GLN A 153 15.82 1.31 1.16
N GLY A 154 14.91 1.92 0.40
CA GLY A 154 13.52 1.51 0.32
C GLY A 154 12.74 1.72 1.62
N GLU A 155 13.25 2.58 2.49
CA GLU A 155 12.70 2.87 3.83
C GLU A 155 11.39 3.65 3.79
N GLY A 156 11.11 4.35 2.69
CA GLY A 156 9.93 5.18 2.53
C GLY A 156 9.97 6.48 3.33
N ASP A 157 8.81 7.15 3.41
CA ASP A 157 8.61 8.38 4.19
C ASP A 157 7.22 8.35 4.85
N ALA A 158 7.20 8.21 6.18
CA ALA A 158 5.97 8.18 6.95
C ALA A 158 5.15 9.47 6.85
N ALA A 159 5.81 10.64 6.75
CA ALA A 159 5.14 11.93 6.67
C ALA A 159 4.50 12.16 5.29
N ALA A 160 5.17 11.70 4.24
CA ALA A 160 4.69 11.80 2.86
C ALA A 160 3.80 10.62 2.43
N PHE A 161 3.45 9.69 3.33
CA PHE A 161 2.69 8.46 3.02
C PHE A 161 3.36 7.54 2.00
N VAL A 162 4.68 7.61 1.91
CA VAL A 162 5.46 6.72 1.06
C VAL A 162 5.79 5.46 1.85
N PRO A 163 5.34 4.29 1.39
CA PRO A 163 5.58 3.05 2.12
C PRO A 163 7.05 2.63 2.09
N ARG A 164 7.47 1.93 3.15
CA ARG A 164 8.63 1.05 3.07
C ARG A 164 8.37 0.00 2.01
N VAL A 165 9.33 -0.22 1.13
CA VAL A 165 9.28 -1.21 0.05
C VAL A 165 10.44 -2.20 0.10
N ALA A 166 11.47 -1.90 0.89
CA ALA A 166 12.61 -2.80 1.10
C ALA A 166 12.17 -4.12 1.72
N GLY A 167 12.71 -5.23 1.22
CA GLY A 167 12.45 -6.58 1.69
C GLY A 167 11.04 -7.10 1.41
N GLN A 168 10.19 -6.33 0.76
CA GLN A 168 8.86 -6.78 0.42
C GLN A 168 8.89 -7.93 -0.60
N HIS A 169 7.96 -8.87 -0.50
CA HIS A 169 7.91 -10.05 -1.37
C HIS A 169 7.89 -9.67 -2.86
N TYR A 170 8.79 -10.28 -3.63
CA TYR A 170 8.94 -10.09 -5.07
C TYR A 170 7.59 -10.14 -5.81
N GLY A 171 6.83 -11.23 -5.65
CA GLY A 171 5.56 -11.41 -6.33
C GLY A 171 4.49 -10.39 -5.92
N TYR A 172 4.55 -9.90 -4.67
CA TYR A 172 3.65 -8.84 -4.24
C TYR A 172 4.01 -7.50 -4.90
N VAL A 173 5.28 -7.09 -4.88
CA VAL A 173 5.74 -5.84 -5.50
C VAL A 173 5.42 -5.83 -6.99
N LEU A 174 5.74 -6.92 -7.70
CA LEU A 174 5.46 -7.08 -9.12
C LEU A 174 3.97 -6.92 -9.43
N ARG A 175 3.10 -7.61 -8.66
CA ARG A 175 1.65 -7.49 -8.80
C ARG A 175 1.16 -6.06 -8.57
N GLU A 176 1.63 -5.39 -7.51
CA GLU A 176 1.17 -4.05 -7.18
C GLU A 176 1.53 -3.01 -8.24
N MET A 177 2.67 -3.16 -8.92
CA MET A 177 3.04 -2.29 -10.04
C MET A 177 2.13 -2.55 -11.26
N HIS A 178 1.86 -3.81 -11.61
CA HIS A 178 0.90 -4.16 -12.65
C HIS A 178 -0.51 -3.65 -12.33
N ASP A 179 -0.99 -3.88 -11.11
CA ASP A 179 -2.30 -3.41 -10.65
C ASP A 179 -2.44 -1.89 -10.74
N ALA A 180 -1.35 -1.16 -10.50
CA ALA A 180 -1.34 0.29 -10.61
C ALA A 180 -1.52 0.77 -12.06
N VAL A 181 -0.79 0.20 -13.03
CA VAL A 181 -0.88 0.61 -14.43
C VAL A 181 -2.17 0.13 -15.10
N GLU A 182 -2.75 -0.95 -14.62
CA GLU A 182 -4.01 -1.51 -15.10
C GLU A 182 -5.25 -0.92 -14.39
N GLY A 183 -5.07 0.05 -13.50
CA GLY A 183 -6.16 0.76 -12.81
C GLY A 183 -6.79 0.02 -11.63
N ARG A 184 -6.24 -1.12 -11.20
CA ARG A 184 -6.67 -1.86 -10.00
C ARG A 184 -6.18 -1.26 -8.68
N ARG A 185 -5.29 -0.25 -8.76
CA ARG A 185 -4.78 0.51 -7.61
C ARG A 185 -5.13 2.01 -7.73
N PRO A 186 -6.42 2.39 -7.69
CA PRO A 186 -6.85 3.78 -7.88
C PRO A 186 -6.41 4.72 -6.74
N ASN A 187 -5.96 4.18 -5.62
CA ASN A 187 -5.44 4.95 -4.50
C ASN A 187 -3.97 5.42 -4.67
N PHE A 188 -3.32 5.05 -5.76
CA PHE A 188 -2.02 5.63 -6.13
C PHE A 188 -2.19 7.04 -6.69
N SER A 189 -1.21 7.91 -6.41
CA SER A 189 -1.20 9.24 -7.02
C SER A 189 -1.02 9.13 -8.54
N ILE A 190 -1.65 10.05 -9.28
CA ILE A 190 -1.50 10.10 -10.74
C ILE A 190 -0.04 10.26 -11.17
N LYS A 191 0.79 10.95 -10.34
CA LYS A 191 2.23 11.06 -10.58
C LYS A 191 2.92 9.71 -10.54
N HIS A 192 2.56 8.86 -9.57
CA HIS A 192 3.12 7.52 -9.41
C HIS A 192 2.67 6.60 -10.56
N ILE A 193 1.37 6.62 -10.91
CA ILE A 193 0.86 5.83 -12.04
C ILE A 193 1.58 6.22 -13.35
N ARG A 194 1.73 7.52 -13.64
CA ARG A 194 2.44 8.00 -14.83
C ARG A 194 3.91 7.62 -14.86
N LEU A 195 4.55 7.48 -13.69
CA LEU A 195 5.92 6.98 -13.60
C LEU A 195 5.97 5.51 -14.02
N LEU A 196 5.11 4.67 -13.41
CA LEU A 196 5.05 3.23 -13.69
C LEU A 196 4.69 2.94 -15.16
N GLN A 197 3.81 3.74 -15.78
CA GLN A 197 3.42 3.60 -17.19
C GLN A 197 4.56 3.84 -18.21
N ARG A 198 5.71 4.35 -17.76
CA ARG A 198 6.90 4.54 -18.62
C ARG A 198 7.87 3.36 -18.55
N LEU A 199 7.65 2.46 -17.64
CA LEU A 199 8.46 1.28 -17.38
C LEU A 199 7.87 0.09 -18.12
N ASP A 200 8.71 -0.81 -18.55
CA ASP A 200 8.31 -2.06 -19.19
C ASP A 200 8.26 -3.23 -18.20
N HIS A 201 8.02 -4.44 -18.71
CA HIS A 201 7.91 -5.63 -17.88
C HIS A 201 9.23 -5.99 -17.21
N ASP A 202 10.35 -5.86 -17.93
CA ASP A 202 11.69 -6.20 -17.40
C ASP A 202 12.11 -5.21 -16.31
N ASP A 203 11.73 -3.93 -16.44
CA ASP A 203 11.86 -2.93 -15.37
C ASP A 203 11.11 -3.38 -14.13
N PHE A 204 9.86 -3.84 -14.27
CA PHE A 204 9.04 -4.29 -13.13
C PHE A 204 9.63 -5.54 -12.46
N VAL A 205 10.05 -6.53 -13.25
CA VAL A 205 10.70 -7.74 -12.76
C VAL A 205 11.98 -7.39 -12.00
N GLY A 206 12.83 -6.56 -12.60
CA GLY A 206 14.10 -6.15 -12.00
C GLY A 206 13.90 -5.34 -10.71
N ILE A 207 13.00 -4.34 -10.71
CA ILE A 207 12.68 -3.53 -9.53
C ILE A 207 12.14 -4.43 -8.41
N ALA A 208 11.19 -5.31 -8.70
CA ALA A 208 10.59 -6.18 -7.71
C ALA A 208 11.63 -7.13 -7.09
N ASP A 209 12.52 -7.68 -7.89
CA ASP A 209 13.59 -8.56 -7.40
C ASP A 209 14.63 -7.77 -6.59
N PHE A 210 15.06 -6.60 -7.06
CA PHE A 210 15.96 -5.73 -6.31
C PHE A 210 15.38 -5.35 -4.94
N LEU A 211 14.13 -4.89 -4.89
CA LEU A 211 13.47 -4.50 -3.64
C LEU A 211 13.32 -5.68 -2.67
N SER A 212 13.01 -6.87 -3.17
CA SER A 212 12.85 -8.06 -2.34
C SER A 212 14.14 -8.51 -1.65
N ARG A 213 15.29 -8.10 -2.17
CA ARG A 213 16.63 -8.39 -1.62
C ARG A 213 17.18 -7.28 -0.74
N MET A 214 16.51 -6.12 -0.70
CA MET A 214 16.96 -5.02 0.15
C MET A 214 16.76 -5.39 1.62
N ASP A 215 17.84 -5.34 2.38
CA ASP A 215 17.82 -5.52 3.83
C ASP A 215 18.10 -4.17 4.51
N PRO A 216 17.08 -3.49 5.03
CA PRO A 216 17.26 -2.21 5.69
C PRO A 216 17.99 -2.29 7.04
N SER A 217 18.25 -3.49 7.56
CA SER A 217 19.07 -3.68 8.77
C SER A 217 20.58 -3.63 8.47
N GLN A 218 20.97 -3.78 7.20
CA GLN A 218 22.39 -3.70 6.83
C GLN A 218 22.89 -2.26 6.85
N ASP A 219 23.92 -2.03 7.62
CA ASP A 219 24.53 -0.71 7.90
C ASP A 219 24.94 0.02 6.62
N ARG A 220 24.64 1.31 6.59
CA ARG A 220 24.91 2.26 5.50
C ARG A 220 26.38 2.39 5.08
N SER A 221 27.31 1.81 5.84
CA SER A 221 28.77 1.94 5.61
C SER A 221 29.30 1.11 4.44
N GLN A 222 28.56 0.10 3.94
CA GLN A 222 29.06 -0.83 2.91
C GLN A 222 28.58 -0.54 1.49
N VAL A 223 27.61 0.33 1.27
CA VAL A 223 27.09 0.66 -0.09
C VAL A 223 28.02 1.65 -0.82
N GLY A 224 29.00 2.23 -0.15
CA GLY A 224 29.98 3.17 -0.73
C GLY A 224 31.30 2.58 -1.22
N ALA A 225 31.56 1.28 -1.05
CA ALA A 225 32.87 0.67 -1.30
C ALA A 225 32.98 -0.18 -2.57
N ALA A 226 31.92 -0.28 -3.38
CA ALA A 226 31.97 -0.89 -4.70
C ALA A 226 32.05 0.21 -5.79
N ARG A 227 33.24 0.78 -5.97
CA ARG A 227 33.63 1.54 -7.16
C ARG A 227 34.62 0.72 -7.97
#